data_3d62ef9200e298ae0cd8a241374355a4
#
_entry.id   3d62ef9200e298ae0cd8a241374355a4
#
_cell.length_a   1.000
_cell.length_b   1.000
_cell.length_c   1.000
_cell.angle_alpha   90.00
_cell.angle_beta   90.00
_cell.angle_gamma   90.00
#
_symmetry.space_group_name_H-M   'P 1'
#
loop_
_entity.id
_entity.type
_entity.pdbx_description
1 polymer ?
#
loop_
_entity_poly.entity_id
_entity_poly.type
_entity_poly.pdbx_seq_one_letter_code
_entity_poly.pdbx_strand_id
1 'polypeptide(L)'
;MPLDSRFGYGSTLSPLEARGRDTWYFWTAGNQNFFRKVAVHSNGYFDLLQVIDSRRFGQRFRTLGLMTDPGCVPADGPDQYGLWLDDCASDNLADIPGRPTGVVGLRRFENPAFDPAKWSLERYLEHPRNAEPPYLVGMSCGFCHIGPNPLDPPADPERPAWRNLSPVIGNQFLEDAKLFTIRMTSEDFRWHVANKQPAGTVDTSRFATDHINNPNAINSIFYLGHRPTHEERMKDGTMRAVNHILKDGADSIGVAGASLRVYVNIGMCSDYWLSLHQAIYGMVEQKPFLIERARQDCADWRQTEERMPAAEAFLKTIGPMRLKDAPGGTEYLTTEASVLGRGKTVFAEQCARCHSSKQPPPEIRADRERALQWYREAVQRDDFLDMNYLSDDRRYPVTEIGTNVARALASNAIAGHIWQEFSSETYKELPSAGELRNLYNPLDPGSPLTFRLPAGGRGYYRTPTLVSIWATAPFLHNNSVGIYTKDPSVRGRLIAFEDGIEKLLWPERRRGAQSIPVTTTFSRVHRYTGQIIDVPVNTPINVIARVNPRDLYPLNQRTIDFLSWAFGERFLLHRLLGKNLAPDFIEDRGHYFGSTLSDEDKRALVEFLKTF
;
A
#
# COMPACT_ATOMS: atom_id res chain seq x y z
N MET A 1 -9.49 -18.95 26.53
CA MET A 1 -8.25 -18.21 26.76
C MET A 1 -8.45 -16.78 26.28
N PRO A 2 -8.05 -15.75 27.01
CA PRO A 2 -8.09 -14.39 26.50
C PRO A 2 -7.29 -14.31 25.20
N LEU A 3 -7.82 -13.64 24.18
CA LEU A 3 -7.14 -13.45 22.88
C LEU A 3 -5.74 -12.84 23.01
N ASP A 4 -5.49 -12.10 24.09
CA ASP A 4 -4.19 -11.48 24.38
C ASP A 4 -3.03 -12.47 24.52
N SER A 5 -3.28 -13.67 25.05
CA SER A 5 -2.26 -14.71 25.16
C SER A 5 -1.94 -15.39 23.81
N ARG A 6 -2.83 -15.27 22.81
CA ARG A 6 -2.63 -15.85 21.48
C ARG A 6 -1.69 -15.00 20.62
N PHE A 7 -1.72 -13.68 20.76
CA PHE A 7 -1.02 -12.75 19.86
C PHE A 7 0.42 -12.43 20.27
N GLY A 8 0.92 -12.99 21.38
CA GLY A 8 2.31 -12.84 21.79
C GLY A 8 2.73 -11.41 22.19
N TYR A 9 1.79 -10.49 22.28
CA TYR A 9 2.07 -9.15 22.81
C TYR A 9 2.27 -9.25 24.31
N GLY A 10 3.49 -9.07 24.77
CA GLY A 10 3.86 -9.17 26.20
C GLY A 10 3.31 -8.05 27.08
N SER A 11 2.44 -7.20 26.57
CA SER A 11 1.70 -6.16 27.33
C SER A 11 0.21 -6.48 27.32
N THR A 12 -0.42 -6.40 28.48
CA THR A 12 -1.87 -6.41 28.61
C THR A 12 -2.44 -5.17 27.92
N LEU A 13 -3.05 -5.35 26.74
CA LEU A 13 -3.81 -4.29 26.10
C LEU A 13 -5.00 -3.91 27.00
N SER A 14 -5.26 -2.62 27.11
CA SER A 14 -6.52 -2.14 27.70
C SER A 14 -7.72 -2.64 26.88
N PRO A 15 -8.94 -2.66 27.42
CA PRO A 15 -10.12 -3.07 26.67
C PRO A 15 -10.33 -2.27 25.37
N LEU A 16 -9.97 -0.99 25.37
CA LEU A 16 -10.06 -0.13 24.17
C LEU A 16 -9.04 -0.54 23.11
N GLU A 17 -7.80 -0.79 23.51
CA GLU A 17 -6.73 -1.24 22.59
C GLU A 17 -7.00 -2.64 22.05
N ALA A 18 -7.52 -3.55 22.89
CA ALA A 18 -7.94 -4.88 22.45
C ALA A 18 -9.07 -4.82 21.39
N ARG A 19 -10.09 -3.97 21.62
CA ARG A 19 -11.14 -3.70 20.62
C ARG A 19 -10.54 -3.13 19.33
N GLY A 20 -9.53 -2.28 19.43
CA GLY A 20 -8.80 -1.71 18.29
C GLY A 20 -8.04 -2.77 17.51
N ARG A 21 -7.33 -3.68 18.21
CA ARG A 21 -6.68 -4.83 17.61
C ARG A 21 -7.68 -5.70 16.84
N ASP A 22 -8.80 -6.05 17.48
CA ASP A 22 -9.82 -6.90 16.85
C ASP A 22 -10.46 -6.21 15.64
N THR A 23 -10.63 -4.89 15.70
CA THR A 23 -11.05 -4.08 14.55
C THR A 23 -10.03 -4.17 13.41
N TRP A 24 -8.76 -4.00 13.69
CA TRP A 24 -7.70 -4.07 12.69
C TRP A 24 -7.59 -5.46 12.04
N TYR A 25 -7.64 -6.51 12.85
CA TYR A 25 -7.49 -7.89 12.38
C TYR A 25 -8.72 -8.42 11.65
N PHE A 26 -9.93 -8.10 12.12
CA PHE A 26 -11.11 -8.88 11.76
C PHE A 26 -12.32 -8.05 11.30
N TRP A 27 -12.37 -6.73 11.52
CA TRP A 27 -13.51 -5.92 11.13
C TRP A 27 -13.56 -5.70 9.62
N THR A 28 -14.61 -6.19 8.94
CA THR A 28 -14.77 -6.11 7.49
C THR A 28 -15.62 -4.92 7.02
N ALA A 29 -16.19 -4.16 7.94
CA ALA A 29 -17.03 -3.00 7.62
C ALA A 29 -18.16 -3.31 6.62
N GLY A 30 -18.76 -4.51 6.66
CA GLY A 30 -19.87 -4.90 5.79
C GLY A 30 -19.50 -5.11 4.32
N ASN A 31 -18.22 -5.19 3.98
CA ASN A 31 -17.77 -5.19 2.58
C ASN A 31 -17.88 -6.52 1.83
N GLN A 32 -18.41 -7.59 2.45
CA GLN A 32 -18.65 -8.88 1.78
C GLN A 32 -19.57 -8.74 0.55
N ASN A 33 -20.54 -7.83 0.59
CA ASN A 33 -21.42 -7.54 -0.54
C ASN A 33 -20.65 -6.87 -1.71
N PHE A 34 -19.70 -6.01 -1.39
CA PHE A 34 -18.83 -5.39 -2.37
C PHE A 34 -18.00 -6.45 -3.11
N PHE A 35 -17.34 -7.35 -2.38
CA PHE A 35 -16.52 -8.39 -3.00
C PHE A 35 -17.37 -9.39 -3.79
N ARG A 36 -18.62 -9.64 -3.39
CA ARG A 36 -19.58 -10.40 -4.21
C ARG A 36 -19.81 -9.70 -5.56
N LYS A 37 -20.07 -8.39 -5.54
CA LYS A 37 -20.27 -7.60 -6.76
C LYS A 37 -18.98 -7.57 -7.61
N VAL A 38 -17.81 -7.45 -6.97
CA VAL A 38 -16.52 -7.54 -7.67
C VAL A 38 -16.33 -8.87 -8.38
N ALA A 39 -16.63 -9.98 -7.72
CA ALA A 39 -16.55 -11.31 -8.34
C ALA A 39 -17.44 -11.41 -9.58
N VAL A 40 -18.67 -10.88 -9.52
CA VAL A 40 -19.58 -10.84 -10.69
C VAL A 40 -19.04 -9.96 -11.80
N HIS A 41 -18.64 -8.73 -11.49
CA HIS A 41 -18.22 -7.74 -12.49
C HIS A 41 -16.85 -8.04 -13.09
N SER A 42 -16.00 -8.76 -12.36
CA SER A 42 -14.71 -9.22 -12.85
C SER A 42 -14.78 -10.56 -13.59
N ASN A 43 -15.95 -11.13 -13.82
CA ASN A 43 -16.12 -12.49 -14.36
C ASN A 43 -15.37 -13.57 -13.54
N GLY A 44 -15.26 -13.38 -12.22
CA GLY A 44 -14.54 -14.28 -11.32
C GLY A 44 -13.01 -14.12 -11.36
N TYR A 45 -12.49 -13.08 -12.01
CA TYR A 45 -11.03 -12.81 -11.99
C TYR A 45 -10.55 -12.45 -10.58
N PHE A 46 -11.39 -11.80 -9.80
CA PHE A 46 -11.18 -11.55 -8.39
C PHE A 46 -12.38 -12.06 -7.59
N ASP A 47 -12.19 -13.17 -6.90
CA ASP A 47 -13.25 -13.84 -6.14
C ASP A 47 -12.69 -14.39 -4.81
N LEU A 48 -13.02 -13.74 -3.70
CA LEU A 48 -12.54 -14.11 -2.38
C LEU A 48 -13.00 -15.50 -1.94
N LEU A 49 -14.15 -15.99 -2.44
CA LEU A 49 -14.60 -17.35 -2.15
C LEU A 49 -13.64 -18.41 -2.74
N GLN A 50 -13.03 -18.11 -3.90
CA GLN A 50 -11.98 -18.95 -4.48
C GLN A 50 -10.61 -18.79 -3.80
N VAL A 51 -10.35 -17.63 -3.18
CA VAL A 51 -9.11 -17.39 -2.43
C VAL A 51 -9.03 -18.25 -1.17
N ILE A 52 -10.17 -18.42 -0.47
CA ILE A 52 -10.23 -19.21 0.78
C ILE A 52 -10.28 -20.72 0.57
N ASP A 53 -10.21 -21.21 -0.66
CA ASP A 53 -10.25 -22.64 -0.98
C ASP A 53 -9.22 -23.44 -0.17
N SER A 54 -9.69 -24.39 0.61
CA SER A 54 -8.89 -25.23 1.51
C SER A 54 -7.83 -26.07 0.78
N ARG A 55 -8.03 -26.38 -0.50
CA ARG A 55 -7.03 -27.10 -1.32
C ARG A 55 -5.76 -26.29 -1.54
N ARG A 56 -5.77 -24.99 -1.22
CA ARG A 56 -4.59 -24.11 -1.19
C ARG A 56 -3.86 -24.13 0.16
N PHE A 57 -4.40 -24.80 1.17
CA PHE A 57 -3.76 -24.92 2.48
C PHE A 57 -2.36 -25.55 2.35
N GLY A 58 -1.37 -25.03 3.10
CA GLY A 58 0.02 -25.48 3.01
C GLY A 58 0.82 -24.96 1.80
N GLN A 59 0.22 -24.08 0.98
CA GLN A 59 0.91 -23.39 -0.11
C GLN A 59 0.42 -21.93 -0.31
N ARG A 60 -0.36 -21.41 0.64
CA ARG A 60 -0.94 -20.07 0.57
C ARG A 60 0.13 -18.98 0.60
N PHE A 61 1.07 -19.10 1.53
CA PHE A 61 2.17 -18.12 1.63
C PHE A 61 3.08 -18.20 0.40
N ARG A 62 3.54 -19.38 0.05
CA ARG A 62 4.48 -19.58 -1.07
C ARG A 62 3.94 -19.11 -2.42
N THR A 63 2.63 -19.28 -2.66
CA THR A 63 2.00 -18.96 -3.94
C THR A 63 1.44 -17.55 -4.00
N LEU A 64 0.86 -17.06 -2.91
CA LEU A 64 0.09 -15.80 -2.86
C LEU A 64 0.53 -14.85 -1.74
N GLY A 65 1.45 -15.29 -0.87
CA GLY A 65 1.85 -14.51 0.31
C GLY A 65 0.76 -14.36 1.36
N LEU A 66 -0.27 -15.22 1.34
CA LEU A 66 -1.37 -15.17 2.29
C LEU A 66 -0.95 -15.74 3.64
N MET A 67 -1.38 -15.09 4.72
CA MET A 67 -1.20 -15.61 6.08
C MET A 67 -2.29 -16.62 6.39
N THR A 68 -1.88 -17.86 6.72
CA THR A 68 -2.81 -18.87 7.21
C THR A 68 -3.26 -18.53 8.63
N ASP A 69 -4.57 -18.60 8.90
CA ASP A 69 -5.13 -18.41 10.24
C ASP A 69 -4.71 -19.58 11.15
N PRO A 70 -3.96 -19.30 12.25
CA PRO A 70 -3.47 -20.36 13.14
C PRO A 70 -4.55 -21.18 13.84
N GLY A 71 -5.78 -20.71 13.86
CA GLY A 71 -6.93 -21.43 14.45
C GLY A 71 -7.65 -22.39 13.49
N CYS A 72 -7.11 -22.57 12.27
CA CYS A 72 -7.76 -23.36 11.23
C CYS A 72 -6.92 -24.56 10.81
N VAL A 73 -7.59 -25.59 10.30
CA VAL A 73 -7.01 -26.77 9.69
C VAL A 73 -7.61 -27.02 8.31
N PRO A 74 -6.91 -27.69 7.39
CA PRO A 74 -7.47 -27.97 6.07
C PRO A 74 -8.69 -28.87 6.17
N ALA A 75 -9.65 -28.67 5.26
CA ALA A 75 -10.83 -29.52 5.16
C ALA A 75 -10.45 -30.94 4.68
N ASP A 76 -11.10 -31.94 5.25
CA ASP A 76 -10.97 -33.33 4.82
C ASP A 76 -11.78 -33.64 3.54
N GLY A 77 -12.75 -32.80 3.20
CA GLY A 77 -13.62 -32.93 2.04
C GLY A 77 -14.42 -31.66 1.75
N PRO A 78 -15.17 -31.65 0.65
CA PRO A 78 -16.08 -30.55 0.35
C PRO A 78 -17.27 -30.53 1.32
N ASP A 79 -17.81 -29.35 1.58
CA ASP A 79 -19.05 -29.19 2.33
C ASP A 79 -20.28 -29.64 1.50
N GLN A 80 -21.46 -29.55 2.10
CA GLN A 80 -22.75 -29.89 1.45
C GLN A 80 -23.03 -29.13 0.15
N TYR A 81 -22.29 -28.05 -0.13
CA TYR A 81 -22.40 -27.22 -1.33
C TYR A 81 -21.28 -27.48 -2.32
N GLY A 82 -20.38 -28.41 -2.04
CA GLY A 82 -19.22 -28.73 -2.88
C GLY A 82 -18.03 -27.81 -2.67
N LEU A 83 -18.06 -26.90 -1.69
CA LEU A 83 -16.98 -25.96 -1.39
C LEU A 83 -15.98 -26.60 -0.42
N TRP A 84 -14.70 -26.39 -0.69
CA TRP A 84 -13.62 -26.77 0.21
C TRP A 84 -13.31 -25.59 1.12
N LEU A 85 -13.71 -25.67 2.38
CA LEU A 85 -13.54 -24.60 3.36
C LEU A 85 -12.83 -25.13 4.59
N ASP A 86 -11.79 -24.43 5.04
CA ASP A 86 -11.04 -24.84 6.24
C ASP A 86 -11.98 -25.00 7.45
N ASP A 87 -11.66 -26.00 8.28
CA ASP A 87 -12.26 -26.13 9.58
C ASP A 87 -11.55 -25.20 10.57
N CYS A 88 -12.29 -24.22 11.06
CA CYS A 88 -11.79 -23.15 11.92
C CYS A 88 -12.52 -23.16 13.26
N ALA A 89 -11.77 -23.16 14.35
CA ALA A 89 -12.33 -22.93 15.67
C ALA A 89 -13.01 -21.55 15.76
N SER A 90 -14.13 -21.46 16.49
CA SER A 90 -14.75 -20.16 16.76
C SER A 90 -13.76 -19.24 17.47
N ASP A 91 -13.63 -18.01 16.97
CA ASP A 91 -12.78 -16.98 17.57
C ASP A 91 -13.43 -16.25 18.76
N ASN A 92 -14.72 -16.51 18.99
CA ASN A 92 -15.52 -15.93 20.10
C ASN A 92 -15.46 -14.38 20.16
N LEU A 93 -15.34 -13.72 19.02
CA LEU A 93 -15.34 -12.26 18.92
C LEU A 93 -16.79 -11.75 18.92
N ALA A 94 -17.30 -11.38 20.09
CA ALA A 94 -18.72 -11.08 20.31
C ALA A 94 -19.25 -9.91 19.46
N ASP A 95 -18.39 -8.93 19.13
CA ASP A 95 -18.78 -7.72 18.40
C ASP A 95 -18.18 -7.66 16.96
N ILE A 96 -17.58 -8.76 16.48
CA ILE A 96 -17.07 -8.91 15.12
C ILE A 96 -17.87 -9.99 14.37
N PRO A 97 -18.69 -9.61 13.39
CA PRO A 97 -19.51 -10.56 12.66
C PRO A 97 -18.72 -11.44 11.69
N GLY A 98 -19.34 -12.53 11.25
CA GLY A 98 -18.75 -13.51 10.35
C GLY A 98 -17.88 -14.54 11.07
N ARG A 99 -17.32 -15.51 10.32
CA ARG A 99 -16.50 -16.62 10.83
C ARG A 99 -15.11 -16.60 10.18
N PRO A 100 -14.07 -17.13 10.85
CA PRO A 100 -12.77 -17.34 10.23
C PRO A 100 -12.87 -18.15 8.92
N THR A 101 -11.89 -17.97 8.04
CA THR A 101 -11.86 -18.61 6.72
C THR A 101 -10.63 -19.45 6.47
N GLY A 102 -9.69 -19.50 7.43
CA GLY A 102 -8.37 -20.08 7.22
C GLY A 102 -7.36 -19.11 6.59
N VAL A 103 -7.78 -17.90 6.24
CA VAL A 103 -6.91 -16.81 5.77
C VAL A 103 -7.09 -15.61 6.69
N VAL A 104 -6.01 -15.16 7.31
CA VAL A 104 -6.02 -13.99 8.19
C VAL A 104 -6.56 -12.77 7.44
N GLY A 105 -7.48 -12.05 8.08
CA GLY A 105 -8.09 -10.85 7.50
C GLY A 105 -9.27 -11.11 6.57
N LEU A 106 -9.63 -12.37 6.29
CA LEU A 106 -10.86 -12.73 5.57
C LEU A 106 -11.88 -13.37 6.51
N ARG A 107 -13.14 -12.98 6.38
CA ARG A 107 -14.25 -13.52 7.17
C ARG A 107 -15.40 -13.96 6.28
N ARG A 108 -16.01 -15.09 6.63
CA ARG A 108 -17.12 -15.70 5.92
C ARG A 108 -18.45 -15.34 6.58
N PHE A 109 -19.44 -15.08 5.75
CA PHE A 109 -20.80 -14.73 6.14
C PHE A 109 -21.78 -15.62 5.38
N GLU A 110 -22.92 -15.97 6.00
CA GLU A 110 -24.03 -16.59 5.28
C GLU A 110 -24.58 -15.59 4.24
N ASN A 111 -24.91 -16.08 3.04
CA ASN A 111 -25.48 -15.23 2.00
C ASN A 111 -27.02 -15.23 2.11
N PRO A 112 -27.66 -14.11 2.47
CA PRO A 112 -29.12 -14.05 2.57
C PRO A 112 -29.86 -14.24 1.24
N ALA A 113 -29.16 -14.07 0.11
CA ALA A 113 -29.70 -14.27 -1.23
C ALA A 113 -29.52 -15.71 -1.75
N PHE A 114 -28.93 -16.59 -0.96
CA PHE A 114 -28.64 -17.97 -1.36
C PHE A 114 -29.95 -18.80 -1.47
N ASP A 115 -30.08 -19.50 -2.58
CA ASP A 115 -31.17 -20.46 -2.83
C ASP A 115 -30.57 -21.83 -3.16
N PRO A 116 -30.62 -22.82 -2.24
CA PRO A 116 -30.05 -24.15 -2.46
C PRO A 116 -30.58 -24.85 -3.72
N ALA A 117 -31.82 -24.58 -4.11
CA ALA A 117 -32.43 -25.18 -5.30
C ALA A 117 -31.85 -24.67 -6.62
N LYS A 118 -31.21 -23.50 -6.59
CA LYS A 118 -30.57 -22.85 -7.75
C LYS A 118 -29.07 -22.96 -7.75
N TRP A 119 -28.49 -23.47 -6.66
CA TRP A 119 -27.06 -23.55 -6.50
C TRP A 119 -26.46 -24.64 -7.41
N SER A 120 -25.37 -24.30 -8.04
CA SER A 120 -24.46 -25.21 -8.72
C SER A 120 -23.06 -24.61 -8.68
N LEU A 121 -22.11 -25.32 -8.09
CA LEU A 121 -20.71 -24.90 -8.05
C LEU A 121 -20.14 -24.77 -9.45
N GLU A 122 -20.45 -25.68 -10.36
CA GLU A 122 -19.99 -25.63 -11.76
C GLU A 122 -20.44 -24.34 -12.44
N ARG A 123 -21.73 -24.00 -12.37
CA ARG A 123 -22.28 -22.77 -12.93
C ARG A 123 -21.67 -21.52 -12.32
N TYR A 124 -21.42 -21.55 -11.00
CA TYR A 124 -20.74 -20.45 -10.32
C TYR A 124 -19.29 -20.28 -10.80
N LEU A 125 -18.56 -21.37 -10.95
CA LEU A 125 -17.18 -21.34 -11.43
C LEU A 125 -17.07 -20.96 -12.92
N GLU A 126 -18.07 -21.27 -13.74
CA GLU A 126 -18.13 -20.74 -15.11
C GLU A 126 -18.20 -19.21 -15.09
N HIS A 127 -19.14 -18.68 -14.32
CA HIS A 127 -19.32 -17.25 -14.15
C HIS A 127 -20.08 -16.98 -12.84
N PRO A 128 -19.55 -16.16 -11.91
CA PRO A 128 -20.18 -15.91 -10.61
C PRO A 128 -21.63 -15.36 -10.69
N ARG A 129 -22.03 -14.73 -11.80
CA ARG A 129 -23.43 -14.26 -11.98
C ARG A 129 -24.45 -15.38 -12.17
N ASN A 130 -24.01 -16.59 -12.54
CA ASN A 130 -24.92 -17.69 -12.88
C ASN A 130 -25.55 -18.35 -11.66
N ALA A 131 -24.96 -18.14 -10.47
CA ALA A 131 -25.51 -18.67 -9.21
C ALA A 131 -25.12 -17.77 -8.03
N GLU A 132 -26.00 -17.61 -7.05
CA GLU A 132 -25.65 -16.99 -5.78
C GLU A 132 -24.94 -18.02 -4.91
N PRO A 133 -23.73 -17.70 -4.35
CA PRO A 133 -23.00 -18.64 -3.52
C PRO A 133 -23.63 -18.74 -2.11
N PRO A 134 -23.42 -19.86 -1.40
CA PRO A 134 -23.94 -20.02 -0.03
C PRO A 134 -23.29 -19.05 0.96
N TYR A 135 -22.07 -18.62 0.66
CA TYR A 135 -21.30 -17.74 1.53
C TYR A 135 -20.76 -16.52 0.80
N LEU A 136 -20.68 -15.42 1.53
CA LEU A 136 -19.98 -14.20 1.14
C LEU A 136 -18.69 -14.07 1.95
N VAL A 137 -17.67 -13.42 1.38
CA VAL A 137 -16.38 -13.22 2.06
C VAL A 137 -16.07 -11.73 2.12
N GLY A 138 -15.82 -11.25 3.33
CA GLY A 138 -15.38 -9.87 3.59
C GLY A 138 -13.89 -9.80 3.94
N MET A 139 -13.30 -8.62 3.75
CA MET A 139 -11.90 -8.34 3.96
C MET A 139 -11.71 -7.26 5.03
N SER A 140 -10.82 -7.50 5.99
CA SER A 140 -10.39 -6.51 6.98
C SER A 140 -9.04 -5.89 6.61
N CYS A 141 -8.59 -4.87 7.38
CA CYS A 141 -7.24 -4.30 7.27
C CYS A 141 -6.15 -5.38 7.43
N GLY A 142 -6.42 -6.40 8.27
CA GLY A 142 -5.50 -7.51 8.53
C GLY A 142 -5.09 -8.31 7.32
N PHE A 143 -5.90 -8.35 6.27
CA PHE A 143 -5.54 -9.08 5.05
C PHE A 143 -4.25 -8.58 4.40
N CYS A 144 -4.09 -7.27 4.29
CA CYS A 144 -2.90 -6.65 3.72
C CYS A 144 -1.86 -6.25 4.79
N HIS A 145 -2.31 -5.99 6.04
CA HIS A 145 -1.46 -5.36 7.05
C HIS A 145 -1.09 -6.27 8.22
N ILE A 146 -1.30 -7.58 8.12
CA ILE A 146 -0.76 -8.58 9.03
C ILE A 146 0.16 -9.50 8.24
N GLY A 147 1.40 -9.58 8.67
CA GLY A 147 2.42 -10.40 8.03
C GLY A 147 3.31 -11.12 9.04
N PRO A 148 4.33 -11.85 8.58
CA PRO A 148 5.26 -12.53 9.46
C PRO A 148 5.97 -11.55 10.40
N ASN A 149 5.98 -11.87 11.69
CA ASN A 149 6.61 -11.06 12.73
C ASN A 149 8.14 -11.07 12.59
N PRO A 150 8.80 -9.93 12.39
CA PRO A 150 10.26 -9.88 12.27
C PRO A 150 11.01 -10.30 13.53
N LEU A 151 10.39 -10.14 14.72
CA LEU A 151 10.99 -10.51 16.00
C LEU A 151 10.72 -11.96 16.41
N ASP A 152 9.77 -12.63 15.77
CA ASP A 152 9.49 -14.06 15.95
C ASP A 152 8.97 -14.64 14.62
N PRO A 153 9.82 -14.70 13.57
CA PRO A 153 9.38 -15.15 12.26
C PRO A 153 8.98 -16.63 12.32
N PRO A 154 7.93 -17.03 11.57
CA PRO A 154 7.51 -18.43 11.55
C PRO A 154 8.58 -19.33 10.94
N ALA A 155 8.86 -20.47 11.60
CA ALA A 155 9.75 -21.48 11.04
C ALA A 155 9.15 -22.10 9.76
N ASP A 156 7.84 -22.28 9.72
CA ASP A 156 7.06 -22.61 8.51
C ASP A 156 6.04 -21.49 8.23
N PRO A 157 6.26 -20.65 7.21
CA PRO A 157 5.34 -19.59 6.87
C PRO A 157 3.94 -20.04 6.43
N GLU A 158 3.78 -21.31 6.06
CA GLU A 158 2.47 -21.90 5.71
C GLU A 158 1.65 -22.26 6.96
N ARG A 159 2.31 -22.38 8.13
CA ARG A 159 1.68 -22.79 9.41
C ARG A 159 2.17 -21.91 10.56
N PRO A 160 1.94 -20.59 10.52
CA PRO A 160 2.37 -19.71 11.60
C PRO A 160 1.54 -19.96 12.86
N ALA A 161 2.11 -19.70 14.02
CA ALA A 161 1.34 -19.40 15.23
C ALA A 161 0.99 -17.91 15.29
N TRP A 162 -0.01 -17.52 16.09
CA TRP A 162 -0.38 -16.10 16.20
C TRP A 162 0.79 -15.19 16.61
N ARG A 163 1.70 -15.65 17.48
CA ARG A 163 2.91 -14.91 17.87
C ARG A 163 3.86 -14.60 16.71
N ASN A 164 3.80 -15.44 15.67
CA ASN A 164 4.60 -15.28 14.46
C ASN A 164 4.01 -14.27 13.47
N LEU A 165 2.87 -13.66 13.79
CA LEU A 165 2.18 -12.67 12.97
C LEU A 165 2.19 -11.32 13.65
N SER A 166 2.35 -10.26 12.88
CA SER A 166 2.43 -8.89 13.39
C SER A 166 1.69 -7.91 12.48
N PRO A 167 0.94 -6.96 13.05
CA PRO A 167 0.32 -5.87 12.30
C PRO A 167 1.29 -4.73 11.98
N VAL A 168 2.48 -4.75 12.57
CA VAL A 168 3.37 -3.60 12.63
C VAL A 168 3.96 -3.27 11.28
N ILE A 169 4.47 -4.26 10.59
CA ILE A 169 5.11 -4.05 9.29
C ILE A 169 4.13 -4.33 8.15
N GLY A 170 3.10 -5.14 8.44
CA GLY A 170 2.14 -5.58 7.45
C GLY A 170 2.66 -6.73 6.58
N ASN A 171 1.85 -7.11 5.60
CA ASN A 171 2.14 -8.25 4.74
C ASN A 171 2.82 -7.84 3.42
N GLN A 172 4.09 -7.52 3.49
CA GLN A 172 4.90 -7.20 2.29
C GLN A 172 5.17 -8.40 1.37
N PHE A 173 4.74 -9.61 1.77
CA PHE A 173 4.84 -10.82 0.95
C PHE A 173 3.60 -11.09 0.11
N LEU A 174 2.51 -10.36 0.34
CA LEU A 174 1.25 -10.54 -0.38
C LEU A 174 1.41 -10.25 -1.87
N GLU A 175 1.03 -11.21 -2.70
CA GLU A 175 1.07 -11.13 -4.15
C GLU A 175 -0.27 -10.59 -4.69
N ASP A 176 -0.57 -9.34 -4.37
CA ASP A 176 -1.84 -8.68 -4.71
C ASP A 176 -2.23 -8.86 -6.17
N ALA A 177 -1.27 -8.71 -7.06
CA ALA A 177 -1.47 -8.86 -8.49
C ALA A 177 -2.04 -10.22 -8.89
N LYS A 178 -1.52 -11.28 -8.28
CA LYS A 178 -2.01 -12.65 -8.55
C LYS A 178 -3.42 -12.87 -8.02
N LEU A 179 -3.76 -12.22 -6.91
CA LEU A 179 -5.11 -12.28 -6.35
C LEU A 179 -6.14 -11.58 -7.26
N PHE A 180 -5.78 -10.43 -7.82
CA PHE A 180 -6.66 -9.68 -8.72
C PHE A 180 -6.81 -10.30 -10.11
N THR A 181 -6.02 -11.32 -10.44
CA THR A 181 -5.95 -11.88 -11.79
C THR A 181 -6.01 -13.41 -11.82
N ILE A 182 -6.65 -14.04 -10.83
CA ILE A 182 -6.66 -15.51 -10.64
C ILE A 182 -7.05 -16.28 -11.91
N ARG A 183 -7.97 -15.74 -12.71
CA ARG A 183 -8.47 -16.37 -13.95
C ARG A 183 -8.18 -15.54 -15.21
N MET A 184 -7.44 -14.46 -15.08
CA MET A 184 -7.14 -13.57 -16.19
C MET A 184 -5.92 -14.07 -16.96
N THR A 185 -5.93 -13.91 -18.27
CA THR A 185 -4.79 -14.22 -19.14
C THR A 185 -4.04 -12.96 -19.56
N SER A 186 -2.82 -13.11 -20.04
CA SER A 186 -2.00 -12.00 -20.52
C SER A 186 -2.52 -11.34 -21.83
N GLU A 187 -3.57 -11.88 -22.43
CA GLU A 187 -4.29 -11.26 -23.55
C GLU A 187 -5.18 -10.09 -23.08
N ASP A 188 -5.50 -10.01 -21.80
CA ASP A 188 -6.18 -8.87 -21.19
C ASP A 188 -5.15 -7.85 -20.69
N PHE A 189 -5.24 -6.61 -21.14
CA PHE A 189 -4.32 -5.55 -20.72
C PHE A 189 -4.31 -5.33 -19.21
N ARG A 190 -5.44 -5.54 -18.52
CA ARG A 190 -5.55 -5.44 -17.06
C ARG A 190 -4.66 -6.44 -16.34
N TRP A 191 -4.41 -7.61 -16.95
CA TRP A 191 -3.46 -8.58 -16.42
C TRP A 191 -2.05 -7.97 -16.33
N HIS A 192 -1.61 -7.25 -17.38
CA HIS A 192 -0.31 -6.58 -17.35
C HIS A 192 -0.27 -5.46 -16.30
N VAL A 193 -1.36 -4.67 -16.18
CA VAL A 193 -1.44 -3.61 -15.16
C VAL A 193 -1.26 -4.19 -13.76
N ALA A 194 -1.91 -5.32 -13.45
CA ALA A 194 -1.82 -5.98 -12.15
C ALA A 194 -0.48 -6.74 -11.98
N ASN A 195 -0.17 -7.69 -12.87
CA ASN A 195 0.95 -8.62 -12.70
C ASN A 195 2.35 -8.02 -12.86
N LYS A 196 2.46 -6.76 -13.23
CA LYS A 196 3.74 -6.02 -13.25
C LYS A 196 3.96 -5.16 -12.00
N GLN A 197 3.10 -5.30 -11.00
CA GLN A 197 3.32 -4.70 -9.69
C GLN A 197 4.23 -5.59 -8.85
N PRO A 198 5.14 -5.01 -8.07
CA PRO A 198 5.90 -5.76 -7.07
C PRO A 198 4.99 -6.32 -5.97
N ALA A 199 5.42 -7.41 -5.32
CA ALA A 199 4.72 -7.95 -4.15
C ALA A 199 4.61 -6.92 -3.01
N GLY A 200 3.60 -7.09 -2.15
CA GLY A 200 3.39 -6.26 -0.97
C GLY A 200 2.92 -4.84 -1.25
N THR A 201 2.38 -4.57 -2.44
CA THR A 201 1.84 -3.24 -2.77
C THR A 201 0.68 -3.32 -3.75
N VAL A 202 -0.34 -2.50 -3.53
CA VAL A 202 -1.41 -2.24 -4.49
C VAL A 202 -1.19 -0.85 -5.07
N ASP A 203 -0.69 -0.79 -6.29
CA ASP A 203 -0.49 0.47 -7.00
C ASP A 203 -1.75 0.83 -7.80
N THR A 204 -2.70 1.46 -7.13
CA THR A 204 -3.95 1.92 -7.76
C THR A 204 -3.74 3.17 -8.61
N SER A 205 -2.53 3.77 -8.63
CA SER A 205 -2.20 4.82 -9.61
C SER A 205 -2.26 4.33 -11.05
N ARG A 206 -2.23 3.01 -11.24
CA ARG A 206 -2.43 2.34 -12.53
C ARG A 206 -3.90 2.09 -12.87
N PHE A 207 -4.80 2.34 -11.92
CA PHE A 207 -6.24 2.27 -12.13
C PHE A 207 -6.82 3.68 -12.02
N ALA A 208 -7.63 4.06 -12.98
CA ALA A 208 -8.14 5.43 -13.08
C ALA A 208 -9.11 5.83 -11.97
N THR A 209 -9.54 4.89 -11.15
CA THR A 209 -10.55 5.12 -10.10
C THR A 209 -9.98 5.69 -8.82
N ASP A 210 -8.75 5.38 -8.47
CA ASP A 210 -8.24 5.69 -7.14
C ASP A 210 -6.92 6.47 -7.17
N HIS A 211 -5.99 6.14 -8.06
CA HIS A 211 -4.68 6.79 -8.18
C HIS A 211 -3.85 6.77 -6.88
N ILE A 212 -4.05 5.78 -6.00
CA ILE A 212 -3.32 5.65 -4.74
C ILE A 212 -2.49 4.37 -4.76
N ASN A 213 -1.26 4.45 -4.24
CA ASN A 213 -0.51 3.28 -3.84
C ASN A 213 -0.85 2.95 -2.39
N ASN A 214 -1.13 1.70 -2.11
CA ASN A 214 -1.31 1.19 -0.77
C ASN A 214 -0.24 0.14 -0.49
N PRO A 215 0.94 0.54 0.03
CA PRO A 215 1.94 -0.43 0.46
C PRO A 215 1.39 -1.21 1.65
N ASN A 216 1.56 -2.53 1.63
CA ASN A 216 1.09 -3.38 2.71
C ASN A 216 1.92 -3.20 4.00
N ALA A 217 3.15 -2.68 3.88
CA ALA A 217 3.96 -2.28 5.02
C ALA A 217 3.66 -0.82 5.43
N ILE A 218 3.31 -0.60 6.70
CA ILE A 218 2.95 0.73 7.25
C ILE A 218 3.89 1.10 8.40
N ASN A 219 5.16 1.27 8.11
CA ASN A 219 6.13 1.67 9.13
C ASN A 219 5.87 3.09 9.71
N SER A 220 5.09 3.92 9.05
CA SER A 220 4.74 5.26 9.53
C SER A 220 3.88 5.29 10.80
N ILE A 221 3.33 4.17 11.24
CA ILE A 221 2.61 4.08 12.53
C ILE A 221 3.54 3.97 13.75
N PHE A 222 4.82 3.68 13.54
CA PHE A 222 5.75 3.60 14.67
C PHE A 222 5.78 4.91 15.46
N TYR A 223 5.71 4.77 16.78
CA TYR A 223 5.66 5.90 17.72
C TYR A 223 4.49 6.87 17.48
N LEU A 224 3.38 6.42 16.90
CA LEU A 224 2.24 7.30 16.59
C LEU A 224 1.79 8.14 17.80
N GLY A 225 1.75 7.57 18.99
CA GLY A 225 1.38 8.26 20.23
C GLY A 225 2.35 9.38 20.66
N HIS A 226 3.54 9.43 20.09
CA HIS A 226 4.60 10.40 20.43
C HIS A 226 4.90 11.36 19.27
N ARG A 227 4.22 11.19 18.13
CA ARG A 227 4.35 12.11 17.00
C ARG A 227 3.59 13.41 17.28
N PRO A 228 4.08 14.54 16.77
CA PRO A 228 3.36 15.80 16.89
C PRO A 228 2.04 15.74 16.15
N THR A 229 1.09 16.52 16.62
CA THR A 229 -0.10 16.86 15.83
C THR A 229 0.20 18.03 14.90
N HIS A 230 -0.52 18.09 13.81
CA HIS A 230 -0.46 19.18 12.84
C HIS A 230 -1.82 19.89 12.80
N GLU A 231 -1.79 21.21 12.80
CA GLU A 231 -3.00 22.02 12.68
C GLU A 231 -3.47 21.98 11.21
N GLU A 232 -4.66 21.41 11.02
CA GLU A 232 -5.27 21.28 9.71
C GLU A 232 -6.65 21.94 9.69
N ARG A 233 -6.92 22.77 8.69
CA ARG A 233 -8.23 23.39 8.50
C ARG A 233 -9.16 22.41 7.79
N MET A 234 -10.29 22.12 8.44
CA MET A 234 -11.30 21.19 7.93
C MET A 234 -12.26 21.89 6.95
N LYS A 235 -13.08 21.10 6.26
CA LYS A 235 -14.09 21.57 5.31
C LYS A 235 -15.08 22.59 5.92
N ASP A 236 -15.39 22.44 7.20
CA ASP A 236 -16.28 23.35 7.95
C ASP A 236 -15.57 24.62 8.46
N GLY A 237 -14.30 24.81 8.10
CA GLY A 237 -13.47 25.94 8.52
C GLY A 237 -12.84 25.77 9.90
N THR A 238 -13.14 24.73 10.66
CA THR A 238 -12.53 24.49 11.98
C THR A 238 -11.08 24.07 11.85
N MET A 239 -10.25 24.48 12.81
CA MET A 239 -8.88 23.98 12.96
C MET A 239 -8.88 22.75 13.86
N ARG A 240 -8.16 21.71 13.45
CA ARG A 240 -7.98 20.48 14.20
C ARG A 240 -6.52 20.08 14.25
N ALA A 241 -6.08 19.72 15.44
CA ALA A 241 -4.78 19.08 15.64
C ALA A 241 -4.89 17.58 15.35
N VAL A 242 -4.20 17.10 14.33
CA VAL A 242 -4.29 15.70 13.88
C VAL A 242 -2.90 15.06 13.75
N ASN A 243 -2.81 13.77 14.05
CA ASN A 243 -1.64 12.97 13.70
C ASN A 243 -1.74 12.50 12.24
N HIS A 244 -0.60 12.34 11.61
CA HIS A 244 -0.48 11.84 10.25
C HIS A 244 0.31 10.54 10.20
N ILE A 245 -0.07 9.62 9.30
CA ILE A 245 0.62 8.33 9.10
C ILE A 245 1.04 8.09 7.64
N LEU A 246 0.47 8.79 6.69
CA LEU A 246 0.77 8.55 5.26
C LEU A 246 1.85 9.50 4.74
N LYS A 247 2.46 9.09 3.64
CA LYS A 247 3.54 9.85 2.97
C LYS A 247 3.04 11.01 2.13
N ASP A 248 1.74 11.06 1.86
CA ASP A 248 1.05 12.12 1.13
C ASP A 248 -0.01 12.81 2.01
N GLY A 249 -0.86 13.64 1.48
CA GLY A 249 -1.88 14.36 2.24
C GLY A 249 -3.19 13.61 2.44
N ALA A 250 -3.27 12.35 2.08
CA ALA A 250 -4.51 11.58 2.16
C ALA A 250 -4.95 11.27 3.61
N ASP A 251 -4.16 11.58 4.60
CA ASP A 251 -4.45 11.51 6.04
C ASP A 251 -4.52 12.89 6.71
N SER A 252 -4.61 13.96 5.94
CA SER A 252 -4.61 15.32 6.49
C SER A 252 -5.86 15.67 7.32
N ILE A 253 -6.85 14.78 7.39
CA ILE A 253 -7.95 14.85 8.37
C ILE A 253 -7.75 13.90 9.57
N GLY A 254 -6.56 13.34 9.72
CA GLY A 254 -6.15 12.45 10.81
C GLY A 254 -6.25 10.97 10.49
N VAL A 255 -5.71 10.16 11.41
CA VAL A 255 -5.60 8.69 11.28
C VAL A 255 -6.97 8.03 11.09
N ALA A 256 -7.98 8.46 11.86
CA ALA A 256 -9.34 7.95 11.74
C ALA A 256 -9.91 8.19 10.34
N GLY A 257 -9.76 9.40 9.79
CA GLY A 257 -10.20 9.74 8.45
C GLY A 257 -9.49 8.90 7.37
N ALA A 258 -8.17 8.73 7.50
CA ALA A 258 -7.40 7.88 6.60
C ALA A 258 -7.87 6.42 6.63
N SER A 259 -8.14 5.89 7.84
CA SER A 259 -8.64 4.51 8.01
C SER A 259 -10.03 4.33 7.41
N LEU A 260 -10.95 5.27 7.64
CA LEU A 260 -12.30 5.24 7.04
C LEU A 260 -12.22 5.27 5.51
N ARG A 261 -11.33 6.09 4.93
CA ARG A 261 -11.10 6.11 3.50
C ARG A 261 -10.66 4.73 2.96
N VAL A 262 -9.75 4.05 3.68
CA VAL A 262 -9.32 2.70 3.29
C VAL A 262 -10.48 1.72 3.35
N TYR A 263 -11.33 1.77 4.40
CA TYR A 263 -12.52 0.93 4.47
C TYR A 263 -13.50 1.18 3.31
N VAL A 264 -13.70 2.45 2.89
CA VAL A 264 -14.49 2.75 1.68
C VAL A 264 -13.83 2.15 0.45
N ASN A 265 -12.51 2.27 0.33
CA ASN A 265 -11.74 1.76 -0.80
C ASN A 265 -11.84 0.24 -0.94
N ILE A 266 -11.94 -0.50 0.17
CA ILE A 266 -12.17 -1.95 0.19
C ILE A 266 -13.64 -2.34 0.29
N GLY A 267 -14.58 -1.40 0.09
CA GLY A 267 -15.98 -1.69 -0.20
C GLY A 267 -16.98 -1.40 0.90
N MET A 268 -16.62 -0.73 1.98
CA MET A 268 -17.59 -0.20 2.94
C MET A 268 -18.60 0.71 2.22
N CYS A 269 -19.87 0.65 2.60
CA CYS A 269 -20.97 1.37 1.94
C CYS A 269 -21.07 1.04 0.43
N SER A 270 -20.93 -0.22 0.07
CA SER A 270 -20.79 -0.65 -1.33
C SER A 270 -21.89 -0.12 -2.26
N ASP A 271 -23.13 -0.02 -1.80
CA ASP A 271 -24.23 0.45 -2.63
C ASP A 271 -24.12 1.95 -2.92
N TYR A 272 -23.76 2.75 -1.94
CA TYR A 272 -23.48 4.16 -2.12
C TYR A 272 -22.22 4.38 -2.98
N TRP A 273 -21.12 3.68 -2.65
CA TRP A 273 -19.84 3.80 -3.33
C TRP A 273 -19.92 3.35 -4.79
N LEU A 274 -20.48 2.16 -5.07
CA LEU A 274 -20.63 1.64 -6.42
C LEU A 274 -21.59 2.48 -7.27
N SER A 275 -22.61 3.09 -6.68
CA SER A 275 -23.50 4.00 -7.40
C SER A 275 -22.77 5.24 -7.93
N LEU A 276 -21.72 5.70 -7.24
CA LEU A 276 -20.90 6.83 -7.66
C LEU A 276 -19.82 6.44 -8.66
N HIS A 277 -19.34 5.20 -8.63
CA HIS A 277 -18.14 4.78 -9.33
C HIS A 277 -18.39 3.76 -10.43
N GLN A 278 -19.53 3.16 -10.52
CA GLN A 278 -19.99 2.13 -11.45
C GLN A 278 -18.94 1.15 -12.00
N ALA A 279 -17.67 1.31 -11.69
CA ALA A 279 -16.63 0.35 -11.98
C ALA A 279 -15.38 0.63 -11.15
N ILE A 280 -14.93 -0.34 -10.40
CA ILE A 280 -13.53 -0.51 -10.00
C ILE A 280 -12.60 -0.38 -11.21
N TYR A 281 -13.08 -0.63 -12.39
CA TYR A 281 -12.38 -0.56 -13.66
C TYR A 281 -12.65 0.75 -14.44
N GLY A 282 -13.22 1.75 -13.79
CA GLY A 282 -13.29 3.16 -14.07
C GLY A 282 -13.40 3.59 -15.51
N MET A 283 -14.62 3.77 -15.96
CA MET A 283 -14.88 4.45 -17.23
C MET A 283 -15.88 5.61 -17.05
N VAL A 284 -16.23 5.94 -15.82
CA VAL A 284 -17.26 6.93 -15.50
C VAL A 284 -16.64 8.09 -14.72
N GLU A 285 -17.26 9.25 -14.79
CA GLU A 285 -16.89 10.41 -14.00
C GLU A 285 -16.93 10.08 -12.52
N GLN A 286 -15.80 10.22 -11.86
CA GLN A 286 -15.70 10.06 -10.42
C GLN A 286 -16.34 11.27 -9.74
N LYS A 287 -17.34 11.01 -8.89
CA LYS A 287 -17.98 12.01 -8.05
C LYS A 287 -17.42 11.92 -6.64
N PRO A 288 -17.32 13.04 -5.92
CA PRO A 288 -16.89 13.04 -4.54
C PRO A 288 -17.72 12.09 -3.67
N PHE A 289 -17.02 11.28 -2.85
CA PHE A 289 -17.66 10.55 -1.77
C PHE A 289 -17.99 11.53 -0.65
N LEU A 290 -19.27 11.62 -0.29
CA LEU A 290 -19.75 12.57 0.70
C LEU A 290 -19.84 11.87 2.06
N ILE A 291 -18.98 12.26 3.00
CA ILE A 291 -18.91 11.67 4.35
C ILE A 291 -20.24 11.83 5.09
N GLU A 292 -20.85 13.01 5.02
CA GLU A 292 -22.12 13.26 5.71
C GLU A 292 -23.24 12.37 5.20
N ARG A 293 -23.30 12.15 3.89
CA ARG A 293 -24.25 11.22 3.30
C ARG A 293 -23.98 9.77 3.74
N ALA A 294 -22.71 9.38 3.83
CA ALA A 294 -22.36 8.05 4.33
C ALA A 294 -22.81 7.86 5.80
N ARG A 295 -22.66 8.89 6.63
CA ARG A 295 -23.19 8.87 8.01
C ARG A 295 -24.69 8.69 8.08
N GLN A 296 -25.45 9.31 7.16
CA GLN A 296 -26.90 9.20 7.09
C GLN A 296 -27.36 7.84 6.58
N ASP A 297 -26.84 7.42 5.44
CA ASP A 297 -27.39 6.32 4.63
C ASP A 297 -26.71 4.97 4.86
N CYS A 298 -25.49 4.94 5.46
CA CYS A 298 -24.71 3.72 5.59
C CYS A 298 -24.49 3.31 7.04
N ALA A 299 -25.10 2.21 7.46
CA ALA A 299 -24.92 1.65 8.80
C ALA A 299 -23.48 1.18 9.06
N ASP A 300 -22.83 0.60 8.04
CA ASP A 300 -21.44 0.14 8.14
C ASP A 300 -20.47 1.29 8.40
N TRP A 301 -20.73 2.48 7.81
CA TRP A 301 -19.96 3.68 8.10
C TRP A 301 -20.04 4.05 9.59
N ARG A 302 -21.26 4.16 10.14
CA ARG A 302 -21.46 4.55 11.55
C ARG A 302 -20.79 3.58 12.50
N GLN A 303 -20.94 2.28 12.27
CA GLN A 303 -20.29 1.24 13.09
C GLN A 303 -18.77 1.29 12.97
N THR A 304 -18.24 1.55 11.78
CA THR A 304 -16.79 1.65 11.56
C THR A 304 -16.24 2.93 12.20
N GLU A 305 -16.92 4.07 12.03
CA GLU A 305 -16.52 5.35 12.62
C GLU A 305 -16.47 5.27 14.15
N GLU A 306 -17.43 4.57 14.78
CA GLU A 306 -17.42 4.31 16.24
C GLU A 306 -16.21 3.49 16.70
N ARG A 307 -15.64 2.64 15.84
CA ARG A 307 -14.47 1.81 16.14
C ARG A 307 -13.14 2.55 15.97
N MET A 308 -13.13 3.68 15.30
CA MET A 308 -11.87 4.39 14.99
C MET A 308 -11.07 4.82 16.20
N PRO A 309 -11.67 5.31 17.32
CA PRO A 309 -10.90 5.61 18.53
C PRO A 309 -10.17 4.39 19.09
N ALA A 310 -10.81 3.21 19.05
CA ALA A 310 -10.18 1.97 19.49
C ALA A 310 -9.04 1.55 18.54
N ALA A 311 -9.26 1.62 17.24
CA ALA A 311 -8.23 1.32 16.24
C ALA A 311 -7.02 2.25 16.40
N GLU A 312 -7.23 3.55 16.60
CA GLU A 312 -6.15 4.51 16.86
C GLU A 312 -5.42 4.22 18.17
N ALA A 313 -6.15 3.86 19.25
CA ALA A 313 -5.54 3.47 20.51
C ALA A 313 -4.63 2.26 20.33
N PHE A 314 -5.07 1.24 19.60
CA PHE A 314 -4.24 0.07 19.27
C PHE A 314 -3.00 0.47 18.44
N LEU A 315 -3.14 1.27 17.40
CA LEU A 315 -2.02 1.69 16.56
C LEU A 315 -0.98 2.50 17.37
N LYS A 316 -1.39 3.22 18.41
CA LYS A 316 -0.48 3.94 19.33
C LYS A 316 0.36 3.03 20.24
N THR A 317 -0.03 1.75 20.41
CA THR A 317 0.77 0.79 21.21
C THR A 317 1.97 0.25 20.44
N ILE A 318 2.03 0.49 19.12
CA ILE A 318 3.01 -0.12 18.23
C ILE A 318 4.37 0.58 18.37
N GLY A 319 5.35 -0.17 18.83
CA GLY A 319 6.74 0.25 19.00
C GLY A 319 7.69 -0.29 17.93
N PRO A 320 8.95 0.12 17.97
CA PRO A 320 9.97 -0.31 17.02
C PRO A 320 10.29 -1.80 17.15
N MET A 321 10.68 -2.41 16.05
CA MET A 321 11.24 -3.76 15.97
C MET A 321 12.72 -3.64 15.62
N ARG A 322 13.58 -3.64 16.62
CA ARG A 322 15.03 -3.50 16.42
C ARG A 322 15.64 -4.83 16.03
N LEU A 323 16.60 -4.82 15.09
CA LEU A 323 17.29 -6.03 14.64
C LEU A 323 17.95 -6.79 15.80
N LYS A 324 18.52 -6.09 16.78
CA LYS A 324 19.13 -6.71 17.97
C LYS A 324 18.18 -7.59 18.79
N ASP A 325 16.87 -7.34 18.69
CA ASP A 325 15.83 -8.05 19.43
C ASP A 325 15.25 -9.24 18.61
N ALA A 326 15.66 -9.36 17.34
CA ALA A 326 15.27 -10.46 16.48
C ALA A 326 16.15 -11.71 16.70
N PRO A 327 15.65 -12.93 16.43
CA PRO A 327 16.43 -14.14 16.58
C PRO A 327 17.73 -14.12 15.76
N GLY A 328 18.90 -14.24 16.42
CA GLY A 328 20.22 -14.13 15.79
C GLY A 328 20.55 -12.73 15.23
N GLY A 329 19.71 -11.73 15.49
CA GLY A 329 19.86 -10.39 14.92
C GLY A 329 21.15 -9.66 15.30
N THR A 330 21.68 -9.94 16.50
CA THR A 330 22.95 -9.36 16.97
C THR A 330 24.15 -9.81 16.14
N GLU A 331 24.08 -10.98 15.51
CA GLU A 331 25.16 -11.51 14.65
C GLU A 331 25.36 -10.70 13.36
N TYR A 332 24.34 -9.94 12.96
CA TYR A 332 24.35 -9.08 11.76
C TYR A 332 24.73 -7.63 12.06
N LEU A 333 24.94 -7.30 13.32
CA LEU A 333 25.35 -5.95 13.72
C LEU A 333 26.86 -5.89 13.89
N THR A 334 27.50 -4.84 13.34
CA THR A 334 28.92 -4.64 13.53
C THR A 334 29.25 -4.34 15.00
N THR A 335 30.33 -4.90 15.50
CA THR A 335 30.92 -4.61 16.82
C THR A 335 32.03 -3.55 16.74
N GLU A 336 32.38 -3.10 15.54
CA GLU A 336 33.42 -2.10 15.31
C GLU A 336 32.91 -0.69 15.62
N ALA A 337 33.32 -0.14 16.78
CA ALA A 337 32.92 1.20 17.22
C ALA A 337 33.30 2.31 16.23
N SER A 338 34.42 2.15 15.52
CA SER A 338 34.89 3.08 14.49
C SER A 338 33.93 3.14 13.28
N VAL A 339 33.43 1.98 12.84
CA VAL A 339 32.46 1.88 11.73
C VAL A 339 31.13 2.50 12.15
N LEU A 340 30.63 2.18 13.35
CA LEU A 340 29.40 2.79 13.86
C LEU A 340 29.51 4.29 14.05
N GLY A 341 30.63 4.78 14.62
CA GLY A 341 30.88 6.21 14.80
C GLY A 341 30.91 6.96 13.47
N ARG A 342 31.55 6.37 12.46
CA ARG A 342 31.53 6.91 11.09
C ARG A 342 30.12 6.93 10.49
N GLY A 343 29.37 5.84 10.61
CA GLY A 343 27.98 5.75 10.14
C GLY A 343 27.06 6.78 10.81
N LYS A 344 27.22 7.00 12.11
CA LYS A 344 26.54 8.06 12.87
C LYS A 344 26.87 9.46 12.31
N THR A 345 28.15 9.73 12.03
CA THR A 345 28.60 11.01 11.47
C THR A 345 27.98 11.24 10.09
N VAL A 346 28.04 10.25 9.21
CA VAL A 346 27.43 10.31 7.88
C VAL A 346 25.92 10.54 7.97
N PHE A 347 25.24 9.83 8.86
CA PHE A 347 23.81 10.01 9.07
C PHE A 347 23.47 11.42 9.54
N ALA A 348 24.24 11.96 10.50
CA ALA A 348 24.06 13.33 10.98
C ALA A 348 24.17 14.37 9.86
N GLU A 349 25.12 14.17 8.96
CA GLU A 349 25.43 15.14 7.89
C GLU A 349 24.48 15.06 6.69
N GLN A 350 24.01 13.85 6.35
CA GLN A 350 23.27 13.62 5.12
C GLN A 350 21.77 13.33 5.32
N CYS A 351 21.37 12.78 6.49
CA CYS A 351 20.06 12.17 6.67
C CYS A 351 19.25 12.79 7.82
N ALA A 352 19.88 13.13 8.94
CA ALA A 352 19.21 13.50 10.19
C ALA A 352 18.30 14.73 10.05
N ARG A 353 18.59 15.65 9.15
CA ARG A 353 17.76 16.83 8.88
C ARG A 353 16.31 16.46 8.58
N CYS A 354 16.09 15.39 7.81
CA CYS A 354 14.78 14.89 7.45
C CYS A 354 14.40 13.63 8.25
N HIS A 355 15.36 12.73 8.47
CA HIS A 355 15.14 11.44 9.11
C HIS A 355 15.46 11.43 10.61
N SER A 356 15.05 12.48 11.32
CA SER A 356 15.09 12.53 12.79
C SER A 356 13.93 13.37 13.32
N SER A 357 13.29 12.90 14.40
CA SER A 357 12.35 13.70 15.16
C SER A 357 13.04 14.60 16.19
N LYS A 358 14.30 14.28 16.52
CA LYS A 358 15.15 15.15 17.33
C LYS A 358 15.70 16.22 16.39
N GLN A 359 15.22 17.45 16.53
CA GLN A 359 15.53 18.58 15.67
C GLN A 359 16.25 19.68 16.47
N PRO A 360 17.18 20.44 15.85
CA PRO A 360 17.81 21.57 16.52
C PRO A 360 16.77 22.61 16.95
N PRO A 361 17.01 23.33 18.05
CA PRO A 361 16.16 24.43 18.50
C PRO A 361 15.91 25.45 17.39
N PRO A 362 14.72 26.09 17.37
CA PRO A 362 14.33 27.02 16.31
C PRO A 362 15.38 28.11 16.02
N GLU A 363 16.02 28.63 17.06
CA GLU A 363 17.00 29.72 16.97
C GLU A 363 18.29 29.37 16.24
N ILE A 364 18.64 28.08 16.16
CA ILE A 364 19.83 27.64 15.41
C ILE A 364 19.48 26.93 14.11
N ARG A 365 18.21 26.56 13.93
CA ARG A 365 17.76 25.75 12.76
C ARG A 365 17.97 26.46 11.43
N ALA A 366 17.86 27.78 11.40
CA ALA A 366 18.07 28.59 10.20
C ALA A 366 19.55 28.73 9.82
N ASP A 367 20.46 28.57 10.79
CA ASP A 367 21.90 28.54 10.58
C ASP A 367 22.35 27.14 10.24
N ARG A 368 22.72 26.93 8.97
CA ARG A 368 23.07 25.61 8.45
C ARG A 368 24.27 24.98 9.15
N GLU A 369 25.29 25.75 9.48
CA GLU A 369 26.51 25.22 10.10
C GLU A 369 26.24 24.84 11.57
N ARG A 370 25.56 25.69 12.32
CA ARG A 370 25.17 25.41 13.69
C ARG A 370 24.19 24.23 13.79
N ALA A 371 23.22 24.14 12.88
CA ALA A 371 22.31 23.02 12.81
C ALA A 371 23.04 21.70 12.49
N LEU A 372 24.02 21.73 11.56
CA LEU A 372 24.84 20.57 11.24
C LEU A 372 25.68 20.11 12.43
N GLN A 373 26.30 21.03 13.15
CA GLN A 373 27.08 20.72 14.34
C GLN A 373 26.17 20.10 15.41
N TRP A 374 24.97 20.65 15.60
CA TRP A 374 23.98 20.08 16.54
C TRP A 374 23.61 18.63 16.16
N TYR A 375 23.38 18.32 14.87
CA TYR A 375 23.08 16.95 14.44
C TYR A 375 24.28 16.01 14.69
N ARG A 376 25.53 16.46 14.45
CA ARG A 376 26.72 15.66 14.74
C ARG A 376 26.79 15.27 16.23
N GLU A 377 26.51 16.20 17.11
CA GLU A 377 26.49 15.94 18.55
C GLU A 377 25.32 15.06 18.98
N ALA A 378 24.11 15.34 18.47
CA ALA A 378 22.90 14.61 18.82
C ALA A 378 22.95 13.14 18.38
N VAL A 379 23.41 12.86 17.15
CA VAL A 379 23.45 11.50 16.59
C VAL A 379 24.49 10.62 17.29
N GLN A 380 25.57 11.21 17.82
CA GLN A 380 26.59 10.46 18.56
C GLN A 380 26.12 9.98 19.93
N ARG A 381 25.07 10.59 20.51
CA ARG A 381 24.57 10.21 21.82
C ARG A 381 23.98 8.82 21.81
N ASP A 382 24.12 8.08 22.91
CA ASP A 382 23.59 6.72 23.05
C ASP A 382 22.06 6.68 23.05
N ASP A 383 21.41 7.75 23.53
CA ASP A 383 19.96 7.91 23.55
C ASP A 383 19.36 8.46 22.23
N PHE A 384 20.16 8.59 21.17
CA PHE A 384 19.67 9.20 19.90
C PHE A 384 18.46 8.48 19.33
N LEU A 385 18.46 7.14 19.38
CA LEU A 385 17.37 6.32 18.84
C LEU A 385 16.17 6.20 19.80
N ASP A 386 16.32 6.62 21.06
CA ASP A 386 15.24 6.50 22.02
C ASP A 386 14.17 7.55 21.75
N MET A 387 12.91 7.09 21.59
CA MET A 387 11.75 7.92 21.24
C MET A 387 11.93 8.75 19.95
N ASN A 388 12.92 8.43 19.14
CA ASN A 388 13.13 9.04 17.84
C ASN A 388 12.35 8.27 16.76
N TYR A 389 11.29 8.86 16.23
CA TYR A 389 10.52 8.24 15.15
C TYR A 389 11.14 8.43 13.75
N LEU A 390 12.41 8.86 13.68
CA LEU A 390 13.27 8.93 12.49
C LEU A 390 12.57 9.56 11.27
N SER A 391 11.84 10.63 11.52
CA SER A 391 11.17 11.49 10.55
C SER A 391 11.00 12.88 11.16
N ASP A 392 11.02 13.92 10.35
CA ASP A 392 10.67 15.28 10.79
C ASP A 392 9.19 15.62 10.57
N ASP A 393 8.42 14.68 10.01
CA ASP A 393 7.01 14.81 9.67
C ASP A 393 6.65 15.98 8.73
N ARG A 394 7.61 16.61 8.09
CA ARG A 394 7.38 17.72 7.16
C ARG A 394 7.01 17.22 5.77
N ARG A 395 6.27 18.08 5.07
CA ARG A 395 5.94 17.89 3.66
C ARG A 395 6.96 18.63 2.80
N TYR A 396 7.55 17.92 1.86
CA TYR A 396 8.53 18.44 0.92
C TYR A 396 8.01 18.34 -0.51
N PRO A 397 8.24 19.35 -1.36
CA PRO A 397 7.93 19.24 -2.78
C PRO A 397 8.82 18.17 -3.43
N VAL A 398 8.25 17.37 -4.32
CA VAL A 398 8.99 16.29 -5.01
C VAL A 398 10.16 16.81 -5.84
N THR A 399 10.11 18.07 -6.27
CA THR A 399 11.21 18.76 -6.96
C THR A 399 12.45 18.95 -6.08
N GLU A 400 12.29 18.99 -4.75
CA GLU A 400 13.41 19.03 -3.80
C GLU A 400 13.94 17.62 -3.54
N ILE A 401 13.06 16.61 -3.45
CA ILE A 401 13.44 15.25 -3.07
C ILE A 401 14.07 14.50 -4.26
N GLY A 402 13.54 14.67 -5.47
CA GLY A 402 14.04 14.01 -6.68
C GLY A 402 13.71 12.52 -6.79
N THR A 403 12.74 12.01 -6.02
CA THR A 403 12.25 10.62 -6.10
C THR A 403 11.14 10.45 -7.13
N ASN A 404 10.70 9.21 -7.40
CA ASN A 404 9.53 8.94 -8.26
C ASN A 404 8.30 9.67 -7.73
N VAL A 405 7.61 10.38 -8.62
CA VAL A 405 6.52 11.30 -8.25
C VAL A 405 5.13 10.71 -8.43
N ALA A 406 5.01 9.50 -8.95
CA ALA A 406 3.73 8.94 -9.34
C ALA A 406 2.71 8.94 -8.20
N ARG A 407 3.11 8.53 -6.99
CA ARG A 407 2.23 8.55 -5.83
C ARG A 407 1.85 9.98 -5.41
N ALA A 408 2.78 10.89 -5.38
CA ALA A 408 2.50 12.28 -4.98
C ALA A 408 1.57 12.99 -5.97
N LEU A 409 1.65 12.64 -7.26
CA LEU A 409 0.74 13.12 -8.30
C LEU A 409 -0.62 12.42 -8.26
N ALA A 410 -0.63 11.16 -7.89
CA ALA A 410 -1.83 10.35 -7.79
C ALA A 410 -2.59 10.57 -6.47
N SER A 411 -2.14 11.48 -5.62
CA SER A 411 -2.89 11.85 -4.42
C SER A 411 -4.26 12.43 -4.80
N ASN A 412 -5.29 11.85 -4.22
CA ASN A 412 -6.68 12.06 -4.63
C ASN A 412 -7.42 13.05 -3.75
N ALA A 413 -6.68 13.79 -2.97
CA ALA A 413 -7.20 14.76 -2.04
C ALA A 413 -7.60 16.10 -2.68
N ILE A 414 -7.95 16.10 -3.95
CA ILE A 414 -8.22 17.32 -4.72
C ILE A 414 -9.71 17.60 -4.86
N ALA A 415 -10.03 18.88 -5.02
CA ALA A 415 -11.40 19.33 -5.29
C ALA A 415 -11.99 18.65 -6.52
N GLY A 416 -13.22 18.19 -6.43
CA GLY A 416 -13.92 17.46 -7.49
C GLY A 416 -13.58 15.98 -7.58
N HIS A 417 -12.52 15.51 -6.90
CA HIS A 417 -12.16 14.10 -6.89
C HIS A 417 -12.92 13.29 -5.83
N ILE A 418 -12.98 11.98 -6.01
CA ILE A 418 -13.70 11.07 -5.10
C ILE A 418 -13.32 11.25 -3.63
N TRP A 419 -12.04 11.44 -3.33
CA TRP A 419 -11.50 11.52 -1.98
C TRP A 419 -11.36 12.95 -1.44
N GLN A 420 -11.97 13.95 -2.10
CA GLN A 420 -11.82 15.36 -1.69
C GLN A 420 -12.19 15.62 -0.23
N GLU A 421 -13.16 14.88 0.34
CA GLU A 421 -13.57 15.05 1.74
C GLU A 421 -12.64 14.34 2.74
N PHE A 422 -11.73 13.52 2.26
CA PHE A 422 -10.71 12.84 3.08
C PHE A 422 -9.40 13.62 3.18
N SER A 423 -9.42 14.90 2.84
CA SER A 423 -8.26 15.78 2.97
C SER A 423 -8.66 17.14 3.49
N SER A 424 -7.77 17.75 4.28
CA SER A 424 -7.93 19.07 4.84
C SER A 424 -7.91 20.16 3.75
N GLU A 425 -8.50 21.31 4.04
CA GLU A 425 -8.38 22.48 3.18
C GLU A 425 -6.92 23.01 3.18
N THR A 426 -6.22 22.96 4.32
CA THR A 426 -4.79 23.28 4.41
C THR A 426 -3.97 22.52 3.37
N TYR A 427 -4.22 21.21 3.22
CA TYR A 427 -3.51 20.41 2.23
C TYR A 427 -3.89 20.76 0.79
N LYS A 428 -5.18 20.94 0.52
CA LYS A 428 -5.69 21.28 -0.82
C LYS A 428 -5.26 22.67 -1.31
N GLU A 429 -4.87 23.55 -0.40
CA GLU A 429 -4.37 24.90 -0.72
C GLU A 429 -2.87 24.97 -0.94
N LEU A 430 -2.14 23.86 -0.79
CA LEU A 430 -0.72 23.87 -1.09
C LEU A 430 -0.45 24.31 -2.53
N PRO A 431 0.56 25.17 -2.75
CA PRO A 431 0.90 25.64 -4.08
C PRO A 431 1.41 24.51 -4.97
N SER A 432 1.60 24.78 -6.26
CA SER A 432 2.30 23.84 -7.13
C SER A 432 3.70 23.55 -6.60
N ALA A 433 4.07 22.27 -6.59
CA ALA A 433 5.42 21.84 -6.21
C ALA A 433 6.48 22.13 -7.30
N GLY A 434 6.13 22.88 -8.34
CA GLY A 434 7.05 23.34 -9.38
C GLY A 434 6.95 22.55 -10.69
N GLU A 435 8.09 22.35 -11.33
CA GLU A 435 8.20 21.70 -12.64
C GLU A 435 9.25 20.58 -12.59
N LEU A 436 8.87 19.42 -13.11
CA LEU A 436 9.76 18.28 -13.32
C LEU A 436 10.33 18.38 -14.73
N ARG A 437 11.65 18.36 -14.84
CA ARG A 437 12.37 18.41 -16.11
C ARG A 437 13.17 17.14 -16.32
N ASN A 438 13.49 16.86 -17.57
CA ASN A 438 14.32 15.71 -17.96
C ASN A 438 13.73 14.36 -17.52
N LEU A 439 12.40 14.25 -17.49
CA LEU A 439 11.75 12.97 -17.25
C LEU A 439 11.96 12.05 -18.47
N TYR A 440 12.23 10.79 -18.19
CA TYR A 440 12.42 9.79 -19.24
C TYR A 440 11.16 9.59 -20.08
N ASN A 441 11.32 9.73 -21.40
CA ASN A 441 10.25 9.45 -22.35
C ASN A 441 10.38 8.01 -22.85
N PRO A 442 9.45 7.11 -22.49
CA PRO A 442 9.54 5.70 -22.89
C PRO A 442 9.25 5.44 -24.36
N LEU A 443 8.68 6.42 -25.09
CA LEU A 443 8.38 6.32 -26.51
C LEU A 443 9.48 6.94 -27.38
N ASP A 444 10.25 7.88 -26.83
CA ASP A 444 11.35 8.57 -27.50
C ASP A 444 12.41 9.01 -26.47
N PRO A 445 13.36 8.13 -26.12
CA PRO A 445 14.39 8.43 -25.12
C PRO A 445 15.24 9.67 -25.41
N GLY A 446 15.33 10.08 -26.67
CA GLY A 446 16.05 11.28 -27.11
C GLY A 446 15.34 12.60 -26.81
N SER A 447 14.03 12.54 -26.50
CA SER A 447 13.18 13.71 -26.26
C SER A 447 12.59 13.66 -24.85
N PRO A 448 13.32 14.09 -23.82
CA PRO A 448 12.86 14.02 -22.42
C PRO A 448 11.62 14.88 -22.21
N LEU A 449 10.80 14.45 -21.25
CA LEU A 449 9.54 15.11 -20.93
C LEU A 449 9.75 16.19 -19.86
N THR A 450 8.93 17.23 -19.95
CA THR A 450 8.75 18.24 -18.92
C THR A 450 7.31 18.21 -18.44
N PHE A 451 7.10 18.27 -17.12
CA PHE A 451 5.77 18.23 -16.53
C PHE A 451 5.63 19.27 -15.43
N ARG A 452 4.68 20.17 -15.59
CA ARG A 452 4.34 21.15 -14.58
C ARG A 452 3.37 20.53 -13.57
N LEU A 453 3.79 20.48 -12.31
CA LEU A 453 2.98 19.94 -11.22
C LEU A 453 1.77 20.81 -10.95
N PRO A 454 0.57 20.23 -10.81
CA PRO A 454 -0.61 21.00 -10.44
C PRO A 454 -0.52 21.49 -8.98
N ALA A 455 -1.22 22.56 -8.66
CA ALA A 455 -1.48 22.95 -7.28
C ALA A 455 -2.51 22.01 -6.63
N GLY A 456 -2.85 22.24 -5.37
CA GLY A 456 -3.91 21.49 -4.68
C GLY A 456 -3.40 20.28 -3.92
N GLY A 457 -2.19 20.35 -3.37
CA GLY A 457 -1.59 19.29 -2.53
C GLY A 457 -0.85 18.19 -3.29
N ARG A 458 -0.99 18.11 -4.60
CA ARG A 458 -0.24 17.16 -5.42
C ARG A 458 1.24 17.51 -5.49
N GLY A 459 2.08 16.48 -5.56
CA GLY A 459 3.52 16.67 -5.71
C GLY A 459 4.27 16.93 -4.41
N TYR A 460 3.70 16.53 -3.27
CA TYR A 460 4.36 16.62 -1.97
C TYR A 460 4.48 15.24 -1.33
N TYR A 461 5.63 14.99 -0.67
CA TYR A 461 5.83 13.84 0.19
C TYR A 461 6.16 14.27 1.60
N ARG A 462 5.66 13.51 2.59
CA ARG A 462 6.16 13.55 3.96
C ARG A 462 7.35 12.61 4.06
N THR A 463 8.35 13.01 4.87
CA THR A 463 9.52 12.16 5.16
C THR A 463 9.06 10.84 5.76
N PRO A 464 9.35 9.68 5.14
CA PRO A 464 9.05 8.38 5.73
C PRO A 464 9.94 8.10 6.93
N THR A 465 9.42 7.40 7.93
CA THR A 465 10.23 6.92 9.04
C THR A 465 11.24 5.86 8.58
N LEU A 466 12.41 5.84 9.24
CA LEU A 466 13.40 4.78 9.10
C LEU A 466 13.36 3.77 10.25
N VAL A 467 12.41 3.90 11.18
CA VAL A 467 12.23 2.92 12.27
C VAL A 467 12.00 1.54 11.69
N SER A 468 12.73 0.56 12.18
CA SER A 468 12.69 -0.85 11.72
C SER A 468 12.95 -1.04 10.22
N ILE A 469 13.76 -0.16 9.63
CA ILE A 469 14.01 -0.16 8.18
C ILE A 469 14.60 -1.49 7.67
N TRP A 470 15.38 -2.20 8.50
CA TRP A 470 15.95 -3.50 8.17
C TRP A 470 14.90 -4.55 7.80
N ALA A 471 13.65 -4.37 8.28
CA ALA A 471 12.57 -5.34 8.09
C ALA A 471 11.51 -4.87 7.08
N THR A 472 11.64 -3.67 6.48
CA THR A 472 10.57 -3.06 5.66
C THR A 472 10.89 -3.00 4.17
N ALA A 473 12.03 -3.53 3.73
CA ALA A 473 12.36 -3.64 2.31
C ALA A 473 11.46 -4.68 1.60
N PRO A 474 11.22 -4.51 0.30
CA PRO A 474 11.69 -3.50 -0.65
C PRO A 474 11.14 -2.10 -0.38
N PHE A 475 11.83 -1.06 -0.89
CA PHE A 475 11.53 0.33 -0.61
C PHE A 475 10.77 1.04 -1.75
N LEU A 476 10.47 2.30 -1.50
CA LEU A 476 9.57 3.20 -2.20
C LEU A 476 8.10 2.79 -2.02
N HIS A 477 7.23 3.69 -2.45
CA HIS A 477 5.78 3.51 -2.38
C HIS A 477 5.25 2.30 -3.19
N ASN A 478 6.02 1.84 -4.17
CA ASN A 478 5.70 0.76 -5.09
C ASN A 478 6.61 -0.46 -4.94
N ASN A 479 7.37 -0.58 -3.85
CA ASN A 479 8.32 -1.67 -3.58
C ASN A 479 9.30 -1.95 -4.75
N SER A 480 9.68 -0.93 -5.52
CA SER A 480 10.50 -1.10 -6.71
C SER A 480 12.02 -1.09 -6.45
N VAL A 481 12.44 -0.67 -5.25
CA VAL A 481 13.85 -0.60 -4.84
C VAL A 481 14.13 -1.65 -3.78
N GLY A 482 14.83 -2.68 -4.19
CA GLY A 482 15.14 -3.88 -3.42
C GLY A 482 14.67 -5.14 -4.13
N ILE A 483 15.12 -6.29 -3.67
CA ILE A 483 14.68 -7.58 -4.14
C ILE A 483 13.57 -8.15 -3.26
N TYR A 484 12.67 -8.90 -3.86
CA TYR A 484 11.66 -9.67 -3.15
C TYR A 484 12.18 -11.09 -2.89
N THR A 485 12.50 -11.42 -1.64
CA THR A 485 13.15 -12.68 -1.28
C THR A 485 12.19 -13.84 -1.09
N LYS A 486 10.90 -13.61 -0.87
CA LYS A 486 9.91 -14.59 -0.37
C LYS A 486 10.26 -15.24 0.98
N ASP A 487 11.30 -14.78 1.63
CA ASP A 487 11.80 -15.33 2.88
C ASP A 487 11.52 -14.34 4.03
N PRO A 488 10.58 -14.67 4.96
CA PRO A 488 10.25 -13.80 6.08
C PRO A 488 11.24 -13.89 7.26
N SER A 489 12.26 -14.74 7.18
CA SER A 489 13.31 -14.85 8.20
C SER A 489 14.09 -13.54 8.34
N VAL A 490 14.80 -13.39 9.46
CA VAL A 490 15.72 -12.25 9.68
C VAL A 490 16.71 -12.12 8.52
N ARG A 491 17.31 -13.25 8.09
CA ARG A 491 18.25 -13.28 6.96
C ARG A 491 17.60 -12.82 5.65
N GLY A 492 16.41 -13.34 5.33
CA GLY A 492 15.70 -12.97 4.11
C GLY A 492 15.36 -11.48 4.05
N ARG A 493 14.96 -10.89 5.20
CA ARG A 493 14.69 -9.45 5.33
C ARG A 493 15.96 -8.62 5.18
N LEU A 494 17.07 -9.04 5.77
CA LEU A 494 18.36 -8.35 5.65
C LEU A 494 18.89 -8.37 4.21
N ILE A 495 18.75 -9.48 3.49
CA ILE A 495 19.11 -9.54 2.07
C ILE A 495 18.30 -8.51 1.26
N ALA A 496 16.99 -8.40 1.51
CA ALA A 496 16.15 -7.38 0.84
C ALA A 496 16.54 -5.95 1.25
N PHE A 497 16.83 -5.73 2.54
CA PHE A 497 17.28 -4.44 3.08
C PHE A 497 18.60 -4.00 2.43
N GLU A 498 19.62 -4.86 2.44
CA GLU A 498 20.95 -4.55 1.91
C GLU A 498 20.87 -4.21 0.41
N ASP A 499 20.17 -5.03 -0.38
CA ASP A 499 19.96 -4.74 -1.80
C ASP A 499 19.20 -3.41 -2.01
N GLY A 500 18.18 -3.14 -1.21
CA GLY A 500 17.41 -1.91 -1.31
C GLY A 500 18.20 -0.65 -0.93
N ILE A 501 18.95 -0.69 0.17
CA ILE A 501 19.80 0.42 0.61
C ILE A 501 20.95 0.65 -0.35
N GLU A 502 21.57 -0.41 -0.88
CA GLU A 502 22.58 -0.27 -1.92
C GLU A 502 22.03 0.49 -3.13
N LYS A 503 20.85 0.13 -3.63
CA LYS A 503 20.21 0.82 -4.76
C LYS A 503 19.83 2.26 -4.43
N LEU A 504 19.61 2.61 -3.17
CA LEU A 504 19.38 4.00 -2.77
C LEU A 504 20.68 4.80 -2.74
N LEU A 505 21.77 4.24 -2.19
CA LEU A 505 23.06 4.94 -2.03
C LEU A 505 23.97 4.87 -3.27
N TRP A 506 23.81 3.85 -4.12
CA TRP A 506 24.50 3.68 -5.41
C TRP A 506 23.46 3.69 -6.54
N PRO A 507 23.01 4.87 -7.01
CA PRO A 507 21.96 4.98 -8.03
C PRO A 507 22.24 4.24 -9.34
N GLU A 508 23.51 4.04 -9.68
CA GLU A 508 23.97 3.28 -10.86
C GLU A 508 23.62 1.78 -10.78
N ARG A 509 23.28 1.27 -9.60
CA ARG A 509 22.79 -0.11 -9.40
C ARG A 509 21.29 -0.26 -9.62
N ARG A 510 20.56 0.84 -9.82
CA ARG A 510 19.13 0.82 -10.17
C ARG A 510 18.95 0.37 -11.60
N ARG A 511 17.81 -0.19 -11.90
CA ARG A 511 17.45 -0.63 -13.27
C ARG A 511 17.17 0.56 -14.20
N GLY A 512 16.78 1.73 -13.66
CA GLY A 512 16.49 2.92 -14.43
C GLY A 512 15.36 2.68 -15.45
N ALA A 513 15.61 2.92 -16.74
CA ALA A 513 14.63 2.69 -17.80
C ALA A 513 14.12 1.24 -17.88
N GLN A 514 14.91 0.25 -17.44
CA GLN A 514 14.50 -1.16 -17.40
C GLN A 514 13.49 -1.44 -16.26
N SER A 515 13.28 -0.51 -15.34
CA SER A 515 12.24 -0.62 -14.32
C SER A 515 10.84 -0.31 -14.85
N ILE A 516 10.74 0.28 -16.05
CA ILE A 516 9.47 0.61 -16.69
C ILE A 516 8.73 -0.67 -17.06
N PRO A 517 7.54 -0.92 -16.52
CA PRO A 517 6.79 -2.11 -16.86
C PRO A 517 6.23 -2.03 -18.27
N VAL A 518 6.44 -3.10 -19.04
CA VAL A 518 5.94 -3.23 -20.42
C VAL A 518 5.07 -4.47 -20.58
N THR A 519 4.19 -4.47 -21.58
CA THR A 519 3.43 -5.65 -21.97
C THR A 519 4.36 -6.75 -22.51
N THR A 520 4.12 -8.00 -22.09
CA THR A 520 4.94 -9.16 -22.49
C THR A 520 4.30 -9.98 -23.59
N THR A 521 3.01 -9.78 -23.83
CA THR A 521 2.24 -10.38 -24.92
C THR A 521 1.39 -9.31 -25.58
N PHE A 522 0.92 -9.57 -26.80
CA PHE A 522 -0.18 -8.82 -27.37
C PHE A 522 -1.38 -8.90 -26.42
N SER A 523 -2.03 -7.78 -26.16
CA SER A 523 -3.16 -7.71 -25.24
C SER A 523 -4.22 -6.73 -25.71
N ARG A 524 -5.38 -6.76 -25.05
CA ARG A 524 -6.53 -5.93 -25.41
C ARG A 524 -7.08 -5.18 -24.21
N VAL A 525 -7.40 -3.90 -24.42
CA VAL A 525 -8.19 -3.13 -23.47
C VAL A 525 -9.67 -3.33 -23.82
N HIS A 526 -10.39 -4.01 -22.95
CA HIS A 526 -11.85 -4.14 -23.07
C HIS A 526 -12.51 -2.89 -22.50
N ARG A 527 -13.40 -2.26 -23.29
CA ARG A 527 -14.23 -1.15 -22.83
C ARG A 527 -15.61 -1.65 -22.42
N TYR A 528 -16.22 -0.92 -21.48
CA TYR A 528 -17.60 -1.17 -21.06
C TYR A 528 -18.61 -1.15 -22.22
N THR A 529 -18.31 -0.41 -23.27
CA THR A 529 -19.11 -0.30 -24.51
C THR A 529 -18.86 -1.41 -25.53
N GLY A 530 -18.08 -2.45 -25.19
CA GLY A 530 -17.70 -3.53 -26.09
C GLY A 530 -16.60 -3.19 -27.11
N GLN A 531 -16.05 -1.98 -27.06
CA GLN A 531 -14.94 -1.59 -27.94
C GLN A 531 -13.62 -2.15 -27.43
N ILE A 532 -12.79 -2.65 -28.32
CA ILE A 532 -11.51 -3.28 -28.05
C ILE A 532 -10.40 -2.37 -28.58
N ILE A 533 -9.37 -2.14 -27.76
CA ILE A 533 -8.14 -1.45 -28.18
C ILE A 533 -7.03 -2.49 -28.13
N ASP A 534 -6.37 -2.72 -29.24
CA ASP A 534 -5.22 -3.59 -29.36
C ASP A 534 -3.97 -2.90 -28.77
N VAL A 535 -3.23 -3.63 -27.94
CA VAL A 535 -2.01 -3.15 -27.29
C VAL A 535 -0.86 -4.08 -27.68
N PRO A 536 0.09 -3.59 -28.48
CA PRO A 536 1.25 -4.38 -28.90
C PRO A 536 2.14 -4.83 -27.74
N VAL A 537 2.95 -5.84 -27.99
CA VAL A 537 4.04 -6.27 -27.10
C VAL A 537 5.03 -5.12 -26.91
N ASN A 538 5.69 -5.07 -25.74
CA ASN A 538 6.64 -4.02 -25.34
C ASN A 538 6.03 -2.60 -25.23
N THR A 539 4.71 -2.49 -25.12
CA THR A 539 4.07 -1.21 -24.82
C THR A 539 4.28 -0.85 -23.34
N PRO A 540 4.81 0.36 -23.05
CA PRO A 540 4.93 0.82 -21.66
C PRO A 540 3.54 0.94 -21.01
N ILE A 541 3.28 0.12 -20.00
CA ILE A 541 1.95 -0.05 -19.39
C ILE A 541 1.42 1.28 -18.85
N ASN A 542 2.26 2.04 -18.17
CA ASN A 542 1.85 3.28 -17.50
C ASN A 542 1.53 4.43 -18.47
N VAL A 543 1.94 4.35 -19.75
CA VAL A 543 1.50 5.31 -20.76
C VAL A 543 -0.01 5.22 -20.98
N ILE A 544 -0.57 4.02 -20.87
CA ILE A 544 -2.02 3.78 -21.02
C ILE A 544 -2.72 3.83 -19.66
N ALA A 545 -2.17 3.16 -18.65
CA ALA A 545 -2.85 2.95 -17.38
C ALA A 545 -3.03 4.24 -16.55
N ARG A 546 -2.11 5.21 -16.68
CA ARG A 546 -2.16 6.51 -15.97
C ARG A 546 -2.86 7.63 -16.75
N VAL A 547 -3.70 7.30 -17.72
CA VAL A 547 -4.51 8.27 -18.47
C VAL A 547 -5.93 8.26 -17.91
N ASN A 548 -6.54 9.45 -17.81
CA ASN A 548 -7.94 9.51 -17.43
C ASN A 548 -8.78 8.73 -18.46
N PRO A 549 -9.61 7.78 -18.06
CA PRO A 549 -10.46 7.00 -18.99
C PRO A 549 -11.33 7.86 -19.90
N ARG A 550 -11.70 9.05 -19.47
CA ARG A 550 -12.44 10.01 -20.31
C ARG A 550 -11.67 10.41 -21.56
N ASP A 551 -10.35 10.53 -21.45
CA ASP A 551 -9.49 10.86 -22.59
C ASP A 551 -9.37 9.69 -23.57
N LEU A 552 -9.71 8.47 -23.13
CA LEU A 552 -9.84 7.28 -23.97
C LEU A 552 -11.24 7.12 -24.59
N TYR A 553 -12.25 7.81 -24.02
CA TYR A 553 -13.65 7.63 -24.36
C TYR A 553 -14.03 8.05 -25.80
N PRO A 554 -13.49 9.15 -26.38
CA PRO A 554 -13.82 9.56 -27.75
C PRO A 554 -13.23 8.68 -28.84
N LEU A 555 -12.30 7.78 -28.49
CA LEU A 555 -11.61 6.94 -29.45
C LEU A 555 -12.43 5.65 -29.66
N ASN A 556 -13.34 5.65 -30.64
CA ASN A 556 -13.92 4.40 -31.10
C ASN A 556 -12.92 3.61 -31.96
N GLN A 557 -13.13 2.31 -32.14
CA GLN A 557 -12.20 1.45 -32.87
C GLN A 557 -11.92 1.98 -34.29
N ARG A 558 -12.95 2.45 -35.01
CA ARG A 558 -12.78 3.04 -36.34
C ARG A 558 -11.87 4.27 -36.35
N THR A 559 -11.99 5.12 -35.30
CA THR A 559 -11.11 6.27 -35.14
C THR A 559 -9.68 5.83 -34.82
N ILE A 560 -9.51 4.79 -33.98
CA ILE A 560 -8.21 4.22 -33.68
C ILE A 560 -7.58 3.60 -34.94
N ASP A 561 -8.33 2.80 -35.67
CA ASP A 561 -7.87 2.16 -36.90
C ASP A 561 -7.49 3.21 -37.95
N PHE A 562 -8.30 4.25 -38.13
CA PHE A 562 -8.00 5.37 -39.00
C PHE A 562 -6.73 6.14 -38.55
N LEU A 563 -6.59 6.47 -37.27
CA LEU A 563 -5.42 7.17 -36.77
C LEU A 563 -4.16 6.30 -36.86
N SER A 564 -4.28 5.01 -36.57
CA SER A 564 -3.17 4.06 -36.69
C SER A 564 -2.75 3.87 -38.13
N TRP A 565 -3.71 3.80 -39.05
CA TRP A 565 -3.46 3.74 -40.51
C TRP A 565 -2.83 5.04 -41.05
N ALA A 566 -3.35 6.20 -40.62
CA ALA A 566 -2.93 7.50 -41.15
C ALA A 566 -1.58 7.98 -40.53
N PHE A 567 -1.31 7.66 -39.28
CA PHE A 567 -0.20 8.23 -38.52
C PHE A 567 0.69 7.17 -37.85
N GLY A 568 0.39 5.88 -38.01
CA GLY A 568 1.09 4.77 -37.35
C GLY A 568 0.63 4.50 -35.93
N GLU A 569 0.84 3.27 -35.46
CA GLU A 569 0.42 2.80 -34.11
C GLU A 569 1.00 3.64 -32.97
N ARG A 570 2.20 4.19 -33.14
CA ARG A 570 2.86 5.04 -32.16
C ARG A 570 2.15 6.37 -31.92
N PHE A 571 1.39 6.87 -32.87
CA PHE A 571 0.68 8.16 -32.73
C PHE A 571 -0.31 8.14 -31.57
N LEU A 572 -1.07 7.07 -31.40
CA LEU A 572 -2.00 6.93 -30.29
C LEU A 572 -1.26 6.95 -28.94
N LEU A 573 -0.15 6.22 -28.82
CA LEU A 573 0.66 6.20 -27.60
C LEU A 573 1.23 7.59 -27.28
N HIS A 574 1.72 8.34 -28.25
CA HIS A 574 2.18 9.73 -28.05
C HIS A 574 1.05 10.66 -27.57
N ARG A 575 -0.15 10.48 -28.11
CA ARG A 575 -1.32 11.24 -27.66
C ARG A 575 -1.69 10.91 -26.21
N LEU A 576 -1.64 9.63 -25.82
CA LEU A 576 -1.88 9.20 -24.45
C LEU A 576 -0.78 9.66 -23.51
N LEU A 577 0.47 9.67 -23.96
CA LEU A 577 1.59 10.23 -23.21
C LEU A 577 1.35 11.69 -22.84
N GLY A 578 0.86 12.51 -23.77
CA GLY A 578 0.53 13.92 -23.54
C GLY A 578 -0.67 14.15 -22.60
N LYS A 579 -1.44 13.09 -22.30
CA LYS A 579 -2.57 13.09 -21.36
C LYS A 579 -2.27 12.35 -20.05
N ASN A 580 -1.04 11.89 -19.85
CA ASN A 580 -0.65 11.11 -18.70
C ASN A 580 -0.68 11.95 -17.42
N LEU A 581 -1.33 11.43 -16.38
CA LEU A 581 -1.52 12.14 -15.10
C LEU A 581 -0.26 12.10 -14.21
N ALA A 582 0.66 11.15 -14.47
CA ALA A 582 1.88 10.98 -13.70
C ALA A 582 3.02 10.46 -14.63
N PRO A 583 3.61 11.32 -15.45
CA PRO A 583 4.55 10.95 -16.50
C PRO A 583 5.97 10.66 -16.01
N ASP A 584 6.12 10.22 -14.77
CA ASP A 584 7.35 9.66 -14.24
C ASP A 584 7.32 8.13 -14.36
N PHE A 585 7.96 7.61 -15.40
CA PHE A 585 7.86 6.21 -15.79
C PHE A 585 8.91 5.31 -15.14
N ILE A 586 10.04 5.86 -14.68
CA ILE A 586 11.09 5.09 -14.01
C ILE A 586 10.62 4.72 -12.60
N GLU A 587 10.27 3.46 -12.40
CA GLU A 587 9.63 2.98 -11.15
C GLU A 587 10.59 2.99 -9.95
N ASP A 588 11.89 2.73 -10.17
CA ASP A 588 12.90 2.61 -9.11
C ASP A 588 13.71 3.91 -8.88
N ARG A 589 13.16 5.05 -9.26
CA ARG A 589 13.79 6.34 -9.00
C ARG A 589 13.60 6.76 -7.54
N GLY A 590 14.59 6.44 -6.69
CA GLY A 590 14.72 6.96 -5.34
C GLY A 590 15.44 8.30 -5.31
N HIS A 591 15.51 8.94 -4.14
CA HIS A 591 16.31 10.17 -3.95
C HIS A 591 17.82 9.92 -4.15
N TYR A 592 18.59 11.00 -4.20
CA TYR A 592 20.03 10.97 -4.45
C TYR A 592 20.86 11.42 -3.24
N PHE A 593 20.24 11.69 -2.08
CA PHE A 593 20.96 12.06 -0.87
C PHE A 593 21.92 10.92 -0.46
N GLY A 594 23.16 11.27 -0.18
CA GLY A 594 24.21 10.31 0.15
C GLY A 594 24.85 9.59 -1.04
N SER A 595 24.38 9.78 -2.28
CA SER A 595 24.93 9.08 -3.46
C SER A 595 26.38 9.46 -3.82
N THR A 596 26.80 10.65 -3.45
CA THR A 596 28.16 11.17 -3.71
C THR A 596 29.18 10.85 -2.64
N LEU A 597 28.78 10.17 -1.56
CA LEU A 597 29.67 9.71 -0.49
C LEU A 597 30.67 8.66 -1.00
N SER A 598 31.79 8.53 -0.30
CA SER A 598 32.72 7.41 -0.51
C SER A 598 32.03 6.06 -0.22
N ASP A 599 32.50 4.99 -0.85
CA ASP A 599 31.98 3.64 -0.58
C ASP A 599 32.14 3.24 0.89
N GLU A 600 33.20 3.69 1.54
CA GLU A 600 33.45 3.44 2.96
C GLU A 600 32.41 4.15 3.83
N ASP A 601 32.06 5.41 3.53
CA ASP A 601 31.00 6.16 4.22
C ASP A 601 29.64 5.52 4.04
N LYS A 602 29.33 5.12 2.80
CA LYS A 602 28.06 4.44 2.49
C LYS A 602 27.93 3.13 3.26
N ARG A 603 28.99 2.31 3.32
CA ARG A 603 28.99 1.05 4.08
C ARG A 603 28.83 1.29 5.58
N ALA A 604 29.55 2.27 6.13
CA ALA A 604 29.40 2.65 7.53
C ALA A 604 27.98 3.14 7.84
N LEU A 605 27.37 3.91 6.94
CA LEU A 605 25.97 4.32 7.05
C LEU A 605 25.02 3.11 7.07
N VAL A 606 25.21 2.12 6.20
CA VAL A 606 24.38 0.89 6.18
C VAL A 606 24.45 0.15 7.51
N GLU A 607 25.65 0.02 8.10
CA GLU A 607 25.81 -0.61 9.41
C GLU A 607 25.05 0.15 10.51
N PHE A 608 25.07 1.48 10.47
CA PHE A 608 24.30 2.27 11.42
C PHE A 608 22.78 2.12 11.19
N LEU A 609 22.31 2.09 9.95
CA LEU A 609 20.90 1.90 9.62
C LEU A 609 20.34 0.53 10.10
N LYS A 610 21.16 -0.51 10.18
CA LYS A 610 20.78 -1.81 10.75
C LYS A 610 20.38 -1.71 12.22
N THR A 611 20.79 -0.68 12.94
CA THR A 611 20.49 -0.49 14.37
C THR A 611 19.11 0.14 14.61
N PHE A 612 18.39 0.59 13.57
CA PHE A 612 17.12 1.34 13.66
C PHE A 612 15.89 0.43 13.92
#